data_a91338d9595ac8e548a9b2fa81931583
#
_entry.id   a91338d9595ac8e548a9b2fa81931583
#
_cell.length_a   1.000
_cell.length_b   1.000
_cell.length_c   1.000
_cell.angle_alpha   90.00
_cell.angle_beta   90.00
_cell.angle_gamma   90.00
#
_symmetry.space_group_name_H-M   'P 1'
#
loop_
_entity.id
_entity.type
_entity.pdbx_description
1 polymer ?
#
loop_
_entity_poly.entity_id
_entity_poly.type
_entity_poly.pdbx_seq_one_letter_code
_entity_poly.pdbx_strand_id
1 'polypeptide(L)'
;MRGGHRLRPLGTKSTASTWGWIVTGILLVLGVGALWWLLGLPGSSRTPRDIAERGGDIPLGEDLGLWFASRQEDALVLERRRVPPNQSTIDRVKVSLQELIAGPQSAALRTVPAELKVREVFMDDQGTAYIDFSEALSQSHPGGPWAEMLTLRSIMQTLVTNVPEIKRVQILIEGREVETLAGHIDIRQPLDTSWIINHR
;
A
#
# COMPACT_ATOMS: atom_id res chain seq x y z
N MET A 1 -78.14 -64.11 -13.86
CA MET A 1 -78.65 -62.74 -13.76
C MET A 1 -77.56 -61.76 -14.17
N ARG A 2 -77.85 -60.90 -15.10
CA ARG A 2 -76.87 -60.06 -15.84
C ARG A 2 -76.40 -58.86 -15.06
N GLY A 3 -75.08 -58.71 -14.93
CA GLY A 3 -74.40 -57.47 -14.44
C GLY A 3 -73.72 -56.76 -15.55
N GLY A 4 -74.20 -55.54 -15.87
CA GLY A 4 -73.66 -54.71 -16.94
C GLY A 4 -72.43 -53.91 -16.50
N HIS A 5 -71.34 -54.07 -17.21
CA HIS A 5 -70.12 -53.20 -17.14
C HIS A 5 -70.32 -51.89 -17.90
N ARG A 6 -70.26 -50.77 -17.21
CA ARG A 6 -70.15 -49.46 -17.81
C ARG A 6 -68.70 -49.12 -17.98
N LEU A 7 -68.23 -48.90 -19.20
CA LEU A 7 -66.93 -48.38 -19.55
C LEU A 7 -66.95 -46.85 -19.37
N ARG A 8 -66.00 -46.32 -18.64
CA ARG A 8 -65.73 -44.88 -18.54
C ARG A 8 -64.91 -44.41 -19.76
N PRO A 9 -65.17 -43.25 -20.39
CA PRO A 9 -64.38 -42.73 -21.45
C PRO A 9 -63.08 -42.07 -20.84
N LEU A 10 -61.95 -42.32 -21.48
CA LEU A 10 -60.65 -41.70 -21.21
C LEU A 10 -60.67 -40.24 -21.70
N GLY A 11 -60.48 -39.31 -20.80
CA GLY A 11 -60.31 -37.87 -21.11
C GLY A 11 -59.00 -37.61 -21.81
N THR A 12 -59.06 -37.11 -23.03
CA THR A 12 -57.92 -36.60 -23.78
C THR A 12 -57.47 -35.27 -23.18
N LYS A 13 -56.24 -35.26 -22.62
CA LYS A 13 -55.59 -33.98 -22.18
C LYS A 13 -55.09 -33.23 -23.41
N SER A 14 -55.65 -32.02 -23.62
CA SER A 14 -55.25 -31.07 -24.64
C SER A 14 -53.84 -30.53 -24.31
N THR A 15 -52.86 -30.81 -25.15
CA THR A 15 -51.46 -30.31 -25.07
C THR A 15 -51.27 -28.97 -25.80
N ALA A 16 -52.36 -28.23 -26.05
CA ALA A 16 -52.31 -27.03 -26.90
C ALA A 16 -51.88 -25.72 -26.22
N SER A 17 -51.63 -25.72 -24.88
CA SER A 17 -51.41 -24.46 -24.13
C SER A 17 -49.95 -24.02 -23.95
N THR A 18 -48.99 -24.90 -24.01
CA THR A 18 -47.59 -24.55 -23.72
C THR A 18 -46.84 -23.93 -24.90
N TRP A 19 -47.19 -24.30 -26.11
CA TRP A 19 -46.55 -23.74 -27.34
C TRP A 19 -46.93 -22.29 -27.59
N GLY A 20 -48.13 -21.86 -27.22
CA GLY A 20 -48.56 -20.48 -27.35
C GLY A 20 -47.69 -19.49 -26.53
N TRP A 21 -47.37 -19.86 -25.31
CA TRP A 21 -46.55 -19.03 -24.45
C TRP A 21 -45.09 -18.93 -24.89
N ILE A 22 -44.51 -20.00 -25.47
CA ILE A 22 -43.16 -20.04 -26.01
C ILE A 22 -43.06 -19.12 -27.26
N VAL A 23 -44.03 -19.20 -28.17
CA VAL A 23 -44.03 -18.36 -29.37
C VAL A 23 -44.23 -16.88 -29.01
N THR A 24 -45.10 -16.57 -28.04
CA THR A 24 -45.30 -15.18 -27.57
C THR A 24 -44.01 -14.64 -26.90
N GLY A 25 -43.30 -15.45 -26.10
CA GLY A 25 -42.06 -15.05 -25.48
C GLY A 25 -40.95 -14.74 -26.49
N ILE A 26 -40.81 -15.57 -27.54
CA ILE A 26 -39.80 -15.36 -28.59
C ILE A 26 -40.12 -14.08 -29.39
N LEU A 27 -41.37 -13.84 -29.74
CA LEU A 27 -41.79 -12.61 -30.45
C LEU A 27 -41.53 -11.33 -29.60
N LEU A 28 -41.69 -11.42 -28.27
CA LEU A 28 -41.44 -10.30 -27.38
C LEU A 28 -39.94 -9.98 -27.28
N VAL A 29 -39.07 -11.01 -27.20
CA VAL A 29 -37.61 -10.84 -27.18
C VAL A 29 -37.10 -10.27 -28.51
N LEU A 30 -37.63 -10.76 -29.65
CA LEU A 30 -37.27 -10.25 -30.96
C LEU A 30 -37.76 -8.81 -31.16
N GLY A 31 -38.97 -8.48 -30.67
CA GLY A 31 -39.51 -7.11 -30.72
C GLY A 31 -38.70 -6.11 -29.91
N VAL A 32 -38.25 -6.49 -28.71
CA VAL A 32 -37.37 -5.64 -27.87
C VAL A 32 -36.01 -5.47 -28.52
N GLY A 33 -35.43 -6.51 -29.10
CA GLY A 33 -34.15 -6.44 -29.83
C GLY A 33 -34.22 -5.53 -31.06
N ALA A 34 -35.32 -5.64 -31.85
CA ALA A 34 -35.57 -4.78 -33.02
C ALA A 34 -35.80 -3.32 -32.62
N LEU A 35 -36.51 -3.07 -31.51
CA LEU A 35 -36.73 -1.73 -30.98
C LEU A 35 -35.44 -1.10 -30.50
N TRP A 36 -34.56 -1.86 -29.87
CA TRP A 36 -33.20 -1.43 -29.46
C TRP A 36 -32.33 -1.04 -30.67
N TRP A 37 -32.44 -1.82 -31.74
CA TRP A 37 -31.75 -1.54 -33.01
C TRP A 37 -32.31 -0.32 -33.74
N LEU A 38 -33.63 -0.16 -33.74
CA LEU A 38 -34.32 0.94 -34.43
C LEU A 38 -34.17 2.30 -33.71
N LEU A 39 -34.08 2.29 -32.36
CA LEU A 39 -33.89 3.50 -31.54
C LEU A 39 -32.46 3.99 -31.54
N GLY A 40 -31.50 3.27 -32.17
CA GLY A 40 -30.11 3.72 -32.30
C GLY A 40 -29.43 4.01 -30.98
N LEU A 41 -29.85 3.31 -29.88
CA LEU A 41 -29.17 3.48 -28.60
C LEU A 41 -27.74 2.97 -28.78
N PRO A 42 -26.73 3.86 -28.69
CA PRO A 42 -25.34 3.43 -28.86
C PRO A 42 -25.02 2.42 -27.76
N GLY A 43 -24.90 1.17 -28.15
CA GLY A 43 -24.20 0.21 -27.33
C GLY A 43 -22.82 0.83 -27.06
N SER A 44 -22.50 1.09 -25.80
CA SER A 44 -21.20 1.63 -25.40
C SER A 44 -20.12 0.58 -25.66
N SER A 45 -19.84 0.33 -26.95
CA SER A 45 -18.62 -0.33 -27.37
C SER A 45 -17.50 0.66 -27.10
N ARG A 46 -16.93 0.58 -25.88
CA ARG A 46 -15.69 1.25 -25.55
C ARG A 46 -14.64 0.75 -26.52
N THR A 47 -14.24 1.61 -27.45
CA THR A 47 -13.16 1.29 -28.37
C THR A 47 -11.85 1.16 -27.58
N PRO A 48 -10.89 0.33 -28.03
CA PRO A 48 -9.57 0.27 -27.42
C PRO A 48 -8.86 1.62 -27.33
N ARG A 49 -9.27 2.60 -28.14
CA ARG A 49 -8.80 3.98 -28.10
C ARG A 49 -9.28 4.75 -26.87
N ASP A 50 -10.52 4.55 -26.42
CA ASP A 50 -11.05 5.21 -25.21
C ASP A 50 -10.37 4.70 -23.94
N ILE A 51 -9.78 3.51 -23.99
CA ILE A 51 -8.96 2.95 -22.90
C ILE A 51 -7.55 3.54 -22.93
N ALA A 52 -7.02 3.84 -24.12
CA ALA A 52 -5.70 4.45 -24.26
C ALA A 52 -5.70 5.95 -23.92
N GLU A 53 -6.80 6.68 -24.20
CA GLU A 53 -6.91 8.10 -23.82
C GLU A 53 -7.34 8.33 -22.37
N ARG A 54 -7.89 7.33 -21.69
CA ARG A 54 -8.09 7.28 -20.23
C ARG A 54 -6.99 6.53 -19.48
N GLY A 55 -5.89 6.24 -20.14
CA GLY A 55 -4.60 6.09 -19.49
C GLY A 55 -4.24 7.45 -18.88
N GLY A 56 -5.07 7.90 -17.91
CA GLY A 56 -4.69 8.96 -17.00
C GLY A 56 -3.31 8.57 -16.49
N ASP A 57 -2.37 9.49 -16.52
CA ASP A 57 -1.06 9.35 -15.93
C ASP A 57 -1.21 8.53 -14.65
N ILE A 58 -0.88 7.24 -14.72
CA ILE A 58 -0.61 6.48 -13.51
C ILE A 58 0.56 7.25 -12.94
N PRO A 59 0.42 7.93 -11.79
CA PRO A 59 1.49 8.73 -11.26
C PRO A 59 2.70 7.81 -11.22
N LEU A 60 3.72 8.13 -12.02
CA LEU A 60 4.96 7.37 -12.03
C LEU A 60 5.42 7.33 -10.59
N GLY A 61 5.41 6.14 -9.96
CA GLY A 61 5.77 6.00 -8.56
C GLY A 61 7.14 6.64 -8.32
N GLU A 62 7.34 7.21 -7.16
CA GLU A 62 8.62 7.76 -6.74
C GLU A 62 9.52 6.65 -6.20
N ASP A 63 10.82 6.73 -6.50
CA ASP A 63 11.80 5.81 -5.95
C ASP A 63 12.24 6.30 -4.56
N LEU A 64 12.10 5.45 -3.54
CA LEU A 64 12.67 5.64 -2.21
C LEU A 64 13.96 4.85 -2.06
N GLY A 65 14.97 5.46 -1.47
CA GLY A 65 16.19 4.81 -1.01
C GLY A 65 16.07 4.44 0.47
N LEU A 66 16.15 3.16 0.79
CA LEU A 66 16.07 2.63 2.14
C LEU A 66 17.39 1.97 2.51
N TRP A 67 17.90 2.27 3.70
CA TRP A 67 19.19 1.76 4.14
C TRP A 67 19.04 0.70 5.21
N PHE A 68 19.45 -0.53 4.91
CA PHE A 68 19.38 -1.69 5.79
C PHE A 68 20.78 -2.25 6.10
N ALA A 69 20.93 -3.03 7.16
CA ALA A 69 22.22 -3.62 7.49
C ALA A 69 22.60 -4.73 6.50
N SER A 70 23.87 -4.75 6.09
CA SER A 70 24.44 -5.83 5.29
C SER A 70 24.56 -7.11 6.13
N ARG A 71 24.43 -8.27 5.49
CA ARG A 71 24.74 -9.56 6.11
C ARG A 71 26.23 -9.91 6.06
N GLN A 72 26.97 -9.29 5.17
CA GLN A 72 28.32 -9.68 4.82
C GLN A 72 29.36 -8.68 5.32
N GLU A 73 28.94 -7.44 5.54
CA GLU A 73 29.82 -6.34 5.91
C GLU A 73 29.23 -5.56 7.08
N ASP A 74 30.07 -4.93 7.85
CA ASP A 74 29.67 -4.01 8.94
C ASP A 74 29.23 -2.65 8.35
N ALA A 75 28.26 -2.67 7.42
CA ALA A 75 27.82 -1.52 6.66
C ALA A 75 26.31 -1.54 6.40
N LEU A 76 25.79 -0.41 5.93
CA LEU A 76 24.45 -0.33 5.39
C LEU A 76 24.47 -0.52 3.88
N VAL A 77 23.43 -1.16 3.35
CA VAL A 77 23.19 -1.35 1.93
C VAL A 77 21.91 -0.62 1.53
N LEU A 78 21.95 -0.01 0.34
CA LEU A 78 20.80 0.71 -0.22
C LEU A 78 19.85 -0.26 -0.92
N GLU A 79 18.59 -0.25 -0.52
CA GLU A 79 17.48 -0.87 -1.24
C GLU A 79 16.58 0.21 -1.84
N ARG A 80 16.26 0.10 -3.14
CA ARG A 80 15.33 1.02 -3.81
C ARG A 80 13.95 0.41 -3.84
N ARG A 81 12.93 1.23 -3.51
CA ARG A 81 11.54 0.81 -3.50
C ARG A 81 10.66 1.85 -4.17
N ARG A 82 9.80 1.41 -5.08
CA ARG A 82 8.85 2.29 -5.74
C ARG A 82 7.59 2.42 -4.92
N VAL A 83 7.18 3.66 -4.64
CA VAL A 83 6.00 4.03 -3.86
C VAL A 83 5.13 5.01 -4.64
N PRO A 84 3.84 5.14 -4.33
CA PRO A 84 3.03 6.22 -4.87
C PRO A 84 3.67 7.59 -4.60
N PRO A 85 3.52 8.57 -5.50
CA PRO A 85 4.10 9.91 -5.31
C PRO A 85 3.53 10.57 -4.05
N ASN A 86 4.43 11.22 -3.31
CA ASN A 86 4.08 11.91 -2.07
C ASN A 86 3.69 13.37 -2.37
N GLN A 87 2.71 13.90 -1.65
CA GLN A 87 2.19 15.25 -1.87
C GLN A 87 2.95 16.31 -1.08
N SER A 88 3.62 15.93 0.00
CA SER A 88 4.38 16.85 0.86
C SER A 88 5.68 16.25 1.36
N THR A 89 6.60 17.12 1.80
CA THR A 89 7.85 16.72 2.46
C THR A 89 7.60 15.84 3.69
N ILE A 90 6.59 16.19 4.50
CA ILE A 90 6.22 15.41 5.69
C ILE A 90 5.69 14.03 5.31
N ASP A 91 4.85 13.93 4.27
CA ASP A 91 4.37 12.64 3.80
C ASP A 91 5.52 11.77 3.30
N ARG A 92 6.50 12.36 2.61
CA ARG A 92 7.69 11.68 2.14
C ARG A 92 8.55 11.14 3.30
N VAL A 93 8.71 11.91 4.37
CA VAL A 93 9.35 11.45 5.62
C VAL A 93 8.59 10.25 6.20
N LYS A 94 7.26 10.38 6.37
CA LYS A 94 6.42 9.32 6.94
C LYS A 94 6.48 8.04 6.12
N VAL A 95 6.34 8.14 4.80
CA VAL A 95 6.39 6.96 3.90
C VAL A 95 7.78 6.32 3.93
N SER A 96 8.87 7.12 3.92
CA SER A 96 10.24 6.60 4.02
C SER A 96 10.45 5.79 5.30
N LEU A 97 9.95 6.28 6.44
CA LEU A 97 10.04 5.58 7.71
C LEU A 97 9.13 4.34 7.76
N GLN A 98 7.92 4.41 7.22
CA GLN A 98 7.00 3.27 7.15
C GLN A 98 7.60 2.13 6.32
N GLU A 99 8.21 2.44 5.17
CA GLU A 99 8.88 1.46 4.32
C GLU A 99 10.15 0.88 4.97
N LEU A 100 10.89 1.69 5.74
CA LEU A 100 12.02 1.21 6.54
C LEU A 100 11.55 0.24 7.64
N ILE A 101 10.47 0.59 8.35
CA ILE A 101 9.85 -0.24 9.38
C ILE A 101 9.28 -1.54 8.79
N ALA A 102 8.71 -1.51 7.59
CA ALA A 102 8.27 -2.72 6.90
C ALA A 102 9.40 -3.72 6.71
N GLY A 103 10.67 -3.24 6.66
CA GLY A 103 11.87 -4.06 6.59
C GLY A 103 12.31 -4.36 5.16
N PRO A 104 13.48 -5.01 4.99
CA PRO A 104 14.06 -5.27 3.69
C PRO A 104 13.25 -6.31 2.89
N GLN A 105 13.17 -6.12 1.58
CA GLN A 105 12.68 -7.11 0.62
C GLN A 105 13.84 -7.91 0.01
N SER A 106 15.06 -7.43 0.19
CA SER A 106 16.31 -8.08 -0.20
C SER A 106 16.82 -9.03 0.90
N ALA A 107 18.04 -9.55 0.71
CA ALA A 107 18.74 -10.36 1.73
C ALA A 107 19.35 -9.53 2.87
N ALA A 108 19.14 -8.20 2.92
CA ALA A 108 19.63 -7.34 4.00
C ALA A 108 18.97 -7.64 5.35
N LEU A 109 19.50 -7.06 6.42
CA LEU A 109 18.98 -7.24 7.77
C LEU A 109 18.21 -5.98 8.20
N ARG A 110 17.15 -6.20 8.95
CA ARG A 110 16.34 -5.15 9.58
C ARG A 110 17.19 -4.35 10.57
N THR A 111 17.03 -3.04 10.58
CA THR A 111 17.77 -2.11 11.45
C THR A 111 16.91 -1.45 12.51
N VAL A 112 15.59 -1.56 12.39
CA VAL A 112 14.61 -1.04 13.34
C VAL A 112 13.63 -2.13 13.75
N PRO A 113 13.05 -2.09 14.96
CA PRO A 113 12.04 -3.06 15.39
C PRO A 113 10.83 -3.13 14.44
N ALA A 114 10.27 -4.32 14.26
CA ALA A 114 9.13 -4.52 13.36
C ALA A 114 7.84 -3.88 13.86
N GLU A 115 7.68 -3.80 15.17
CA GLU A 115 6.55 -3.20 15.87
C GLU A 115 6.67 -1.68 16.07
N LEU A 116 7.78 -1.09 15.61
CA LEU A 116 8.01 0.35 15.69
C LEU A 116 6.89 1.12 14.98
N LYS A 117 6.46 2.23 15.59
CA LYS A 117 5.48 3.14 14.99
C LYS A 117 6.05 4.55 14.95
N VAL A 118 5.82 5.24 13.85
CA VAL A 118 6.00 6.69 13.76
C VAL A 118 4.71 7.32 14.29
N ARG A 119 4.81 8.10 15.36
CA ARG A 119 3.69 8.76 15.99
C ARG A 119 3.43 10.12 15.35
N GLU A 120 4.46 10.97 15.34
CA GLU A 120 4.39 12.30 14.75
C GLU A 120 5.67 12.65 14.00
N VAL A 121 5.55 13.52 13.01
CA VAL A 121 6.65 14.11 12.27
C VAL A 121 6.42 15.59 12.13
N PHE A 122 7.41 16.38 12.50
CA PHE A 122 7.43 17.82 12.32
C PHE A 122 8.78 18.22 11.71
N MET A 123 8.81 19.28 10.92
CA MET A 123 10.05 19.87 10.38
C MET A 123 10.03 21.36 10.57
N ASP A 124 11.13 21.92 11.10
CA ASP A 124 11.29 23.36 11.25
C ASP A 124 11.85 24.03 9.98
N ASP A 125 11.82 25.36 9.96
CA ASP A 125 12.33 26.15 8.82
C ASP A 125 13.86 26.08 8.66
N GLN A 126 14.57 25.50 9.62
CA GLN A 126 16.04 25.32 9.57
C GLN A 126 16.42 23.94 9.00
N GLY A 127 15.44 23.09 8.69
CA GLY A 127 15.64 21.76 8.16
C GLY A 127 15.90 20.71 9.24
N THR A 128 15.45 20.94 10.47
CA THR A 128 15.46 19.91 11.51
C THR A 128 14.16 19.12 11.46
N ALA A 129 14.25 17.82 11.22
CA ALA A 129 13.12 16.90 11.31
C ALA A 129 13.02 16.33 12.73
N TYR A 130 11.92 16.57 13.40
CA TYR A 130 11.57 16.01 14.71
C TYR A 130 10.68 14.78 14.45
N ILE A 131 11.11 13.62 14.89
CA ILE A 131 10.41 12.38 14.63
C ILE A 131 10.11 11.69 15.94
N ASP A 132 8.83 11.59 16.27
CA ASP A 132 8.35 10.92 17.46
C ASP A 132 8.04 9.46 17.15
N PHE A 133 8.76 8.57 17.80
CA PHE A 133 8.58 7.13 17.70
C PHE A 133 7.88 6.57 18.94
N SER A 134 7.26 5.41 18.76
CA SER A 134 6.78 4.62 19.88
C SER A 134 7.95 4.08 20.71
N GLU A 135 7.65 3.71 21.94
CA GLU A 135 8.57 3.12 22.92
C GLU A 135 9.32 1.87 22.38
N ALA A 136 8.75 1.20 21.37
CA ALA A 136 9.35 0.04 20.72
C ALA A 136 10.75 0.33 20.17
N LEU A 137 11.08 1.59 19.81
CA LEU A 137 12.40 1.94 19.31
C LEU A 137 13.53 1.62 20.33
N SER A 138 13.27 1.78 21.60
CA SER A 138 14.23 1.45 22.67
C SER A 138 13.93 0.10 23.33
N GLN A 139 12.68 -0.21 23.65
CA GLN A 139 12.32 -1.43 24.37
C GLN A 139 12.58 -2.71 23.59
N SER A 140 12.32 -2.68 22.26
CA SER A 140 12.56 -3.84 21.39
C SER A 140 13.89 -3.77 20.66
N HIS A 141 14.75 -2.81 21.01
CA HIS A 141 16.08 -2.70 20.43
C HIS A 141 16.98 -3.86 20.91
N PRO A 142 17.74 -4.52 20.02
CA PRO A 142 18.57 -5.66 20.41
C PRO A 142 19.72 -5.30 21.38
N GLY A 143 20.01 -4.00 21.54
CA GLY A 143 21.07 -3.50 22.42
C GLY A 143 22.46 -3.54 21.77
N GLY A 144 23.42 -2.95 22.48
CA GLY A 144 24.82 -2.87 22.07
C GLY A 144 25.13 -1.68 21.15
N PRO A 145 26.39 -1.17 21.21
CA PRO A 145 26.79 0.07 20.53
C PRO A 145 26.67 -0.04 19.02
N TRP A 146 26.98 -1.22 18.46
CA TRP A 146 26.94 -1.44 17.03
C TRP A 146 25.50 -1.46 16.47
N ALA A 147 24.59 -2.15 17.13
CA ALA A 147 23.20 -2.19 16.71
C ALA A 147 22.53 -0.80 16.84
N GLU A 148 22.84 -0.05 17.89
CA GLU A 148 22.38 1.33 18.09
C GLU A 148 22.89 2.25 16.99
N MET A 149 24.17 2.14 16.62
CA MET A 149 24.78 2.85 15.51
C MET A 149 24.08 2.54 14.17
N LEU A 150 23.85 1.27 13.87
CA LEU A 150 23.18 0.85 12.63
C LEU A 150 21.75 1.36 12.57
N THR A 151 21.00 1.35 13.69
CA THR A 151 19.64 1.88 13.77
C THR A 151 19.62 3.37 13.46
N LEU A 152 20.44 4.17 14.13
CA LEU A 152 20.51 5.61 13.92
C LEU A 152 20.94 5.96 12.50
N ARG A 153 21.99 5.31 11.99
CA ARG A 153 22.46 5.52 10.62
C ARG A 153 21.43 5.14 9.57
N SER A 154 20.73 4.04 9.76
CA SER A 154 19.69 3.57 8.85
C SER A 154 18.55 4.59 8.75
N ILE A 155 18.06 5.09 9.88
CA ILE A 155 17.05 6.14 9.94
C ILE A 155 17.57 7.40 9.24
N MET A 156 18.74 7.90 9.65
CA MET A 156 19.33 9.14 9.13
C MET A 156 19.58 9.05 7.62
N GLN A 157 20.24 8.01 7.13
CA GLN A 157 20.57 7.85 5.72
C GLN A 157 19.31 7.70 4.86
N THR A 158 18.31 6.96 5.34
CA THR A 158 17.02 6.83 4.66
C THR A 158 16.35 8.19 4.51
N LEU A 159 16.29 8.99 5.57
CA LEU A 159 15.65 10.28 5.54
C LEU A 159 16.38 11.28 4.62
N VAL A 160 17.68 11.41 4.76
CA VAL A 160 18.49 12.35 3.96
C VAL A 160 18.51 11.96 2.48
N THR A 161 18.50 10.67 2.18
CA THR A 161 18.43 10.17 0.78
C THR A 161 17.12 10.56 0.11
N ASN A 162 16.01 10.54 0.84
CA ASN A 162 14.69 10.79 0.28
C ASN A 162 14.21 12.23 0.41
N VAL A 163 14.73 12.95 1.40
CA VAL A 163 14.33 14.33 1.74
C VAL A 163 15.58 15.19 1.94
N PRO A 164 16.16 15.72 0.85
CA PRO A 164 17.42 16.50 0.89
C PRO A 164 17.35 17.78 1.73
N GLU A 165 16.15 18.28 2.01
CA GLU A 165 15.92 19.45 2.86
C GLU A 165 16.25 19.19 4.34
N ILE A 166 16.28 17.93 4.76
CA ILE A 166 16.65 17.54 6.13
C ILE A 166 18.15 17.70 6.32
N LYS A 167 18.50 18.56 7.25
CA LYS A 167 19.88 18.83 7.68
C LYS A 167 20.19 18.17 9.02
N ARG A 168 19.18 18.03 9.87
CA ARG A 168 19.29 17.44 11.21
C ARG A 168 18.04 16.60 11.51
N VAL A 169 18.21 15.60 12.35
CA VAL A 169 17.12 14.76 12.83
C VAL A 169 17.14 14.71 14.36
N GLN A 170 16.08 15.14 15.00
CA GLN A 170 15.82 14.92 16.41
C GLN A 170 14.91 13.72 16.59
N ILE A 171 15.39 12.74 17.31
CA ILE A 171 14.61 11.54 17.67
C ILE A 171 13.92 11.81 19.01
N LEU A 172 12.61 11.55 19.02
CA LEU A 172 11.80 11.57 20.23
C LEU A 172 11.22 10.17 20.45
N ILE A 173 11.00 9.80 21.69
CA ILE A 173 10.30 8.57 22.08
C ILE A 173 9.16 8.96 23.01
N GLU A 174 7.92 8.60 22.61
CA GLU A 174 6.71 8.97 23.33
C GLU A 174 6.62 10.50 23.60
N GLY A 175 7.03 11.31 22.60
CA GLY A 175 7.02 12.76 22.66
C GLY A 175 8.13 13.37 23.52
N ARG A 176 9.15 12.61 23.91
CA ARG A 176 10.23 13.07 24.81
C ARG A 176 11.59 12.90 24.16
N GLU A 177 12.48 13.84 24.41
CA GLU A 177 13.90 13.66 24.19
C GLU A 177 14.43 12.57 25.11
N VAL A 178 15.25 11.68 24.58
CA VAL A 178 15.90 10.60 25.33
C VAL A 178 17.42 10.71 25.19
N GLU A 179 18.11 10.23 26.20
CA GLU A 179 19.57 10.31 26.22
C GLU A 179 20.20 9.38 25.18
N THR A 180 19.69 8.14 25.08
CA THR A 180 20.16 7.11 24.15
C THR A 180 19.00 6.21 23.74
N LEU A 181 19.18 5.39 22.67
CA LEU A 181 18.23 4.30 22.36
C LEU A 181 18.50 3.07 23.23
N ALA A 182 19.77 2.71 23.38
CA ALA A 182 20.19 1.46 24.04
C ALA A 182 21.44 1.65 24.95
N GLY A 183 21.70 2.87 25.39
CA GLY A 183 22.72 3.18 26.42
C GLY A 183 24.09 3.60 25.91
N HIS A 184 24.31 3.81 24.60
CA HIS A 184 25.66 4.03 24.08
C HIS A 184 25.85 5.33 23.31
N ILE A 185 24.86 5.79 22.54
CA ILE A 185 24.98 6.95 21.66
C ILE A 185 24.08 8.07 22.17
N ASP A 186 24.67 9.23 22.48
CA ASP A 186 23.92 10.40 22.94
C ASP A 186 23.10 10.99 21.77
N ILE A 187 21.77 11.04 21.96
CA ILE A 187 20.80 11.57 20.99
C ILE A 187 19.91 12.67 21.59
N ARG A 188 20.31 13.27 22.71
CA ARG A 188 19.61 14.42 23.32
C ARG A 188 19.53 15.62 22.39
N GLN A 189 20.54 15.77 21.53
CA GLN A 189 20.59 16.84 20.53
C GLN A 189 20.30 16.32 19.15
N PRO A 190 19.77 17.15 18.24
CA PRO A 190 19.57 16.76 16.85
C PRO A 190 20.87 16.28 16.19
N LEU A 191 20.82 15.10 15.61
CA LEU A 191 21.92 14.53 14.84
C LEU A 191 21.96 15.23 13.48
N ASP A 192 23.08 15.82 13.10
CA ASP A 192 23.24 16.41 11.78
C ASP A 192 23.76 15.40 10.73
N THR A 193 23.70 15.78 9.46
CA THR A 193 24.08 14.89 8.36
C THR A 193 25.57 14.52 8.37
N SER A 194 26.45 15.32 9.02
CA SER A 194 27.87 15.00 9.17
C SER A 194 28.10 13.81 10.12
N TRP A 195 27.15 13.57 11.03
CA TRP A 195 27.18 12.43 11.92
C TRP A 195 27.23 11.08 11.15
N ILE A 196 26.54 10.99 10.01
CA ILE A 196 26.54 9.81 9.13
C ILE A 196 27.92 9.53 8.57
N ILE A 197 28.68 10.59 8.25
CA ILE A 197 30.00 10.50 7.62
C ILE A 197 31.05 10.08 8.66
N ASN A 198 30.98 10.64 9.87
CA ASN A 198 31.96 10.45 10.92
C ASN A 198 31.90 9.09 11.62
N HIS A 199 30.81 8.34 11.41
CA HIS A 199 30.58 7.04 12.04
C HIS A 199 30.43 5.90 11.00
N ARG A 200 31.28 5.95 9.96
CA ARG A 200 31.35 4.89 8.93
C ARG A 200 32.02 3.63 9.45
#